data_6c1fe7750f1306b3403aea63561fab28
#
_entry.id   6c1fe7750f1306b3403aea63561fab28
#
_cell.length_a   1.000
_cell.length_b   1.000
_cell.length_c   1.000
_cell.angle_alpha   90.00
_cell.angle_beta   90.00
_cell.angle_gamma   90.00
#
_symmetry.space_group_name_H-M   'P 1'
#
loop_
_entity.id
_entity.type
_entity.pdbx_description
1 polymer ?
#
loop_
_entity_poly.entity_id
_entity_poly.type
_entity_poly.pdbx_seq_one_letter_code
_entity_poly.pdbx_strand_id
1 'polypeptide(L)'
;LVKALEKINNNNEKGEYYITDVIEILSNENKKVISYSLEDSMEIQGVNSKVELALVSKVLRERKNTSLMEDGVILIDPATAYIDDEVKIGRDTTIYPNVTLQGDTEIGENSEILSGTRIIDSKIYDNVRIESSVIEESIVENGVTIGPYAHLRPKSHLKENVHIGNFVET
;
A
#
# COMPACT_ATOMS: atom_id res chain seq x y z
N LEU A 1 20.33 24.63 14.68
CA LEU A 1 19.04 24.08 15.08
C LEU A 1 19.06 23.72 16.58
N VAL A 2 19.91 22.77 17.06
CA VAL A 2 19.88 22.27 18.45
C VAL A 2 19.90 23.40 19.48
N LYS A 3 20.83 24.37 19.36
CA LYS A 3 20.89 25.54 20.26
C LYS A 3 19.66 26.44 20.22
N ALA A 4 18.91 26.44 19.13
CA ALA A 4 17.66 27.18 19.03
C ALA A 4 16.50 26.42 19.69
N LEU A 5 16.49 25.08 19.61
CA LEU A 5 15.53 24.24 20.32
C LEU A 5 15.59 24.41 21.85
N GLU A 6 16.79 24.61 22.41
CA GLU A 6 16.97 24.87 23.83
C GLU A 6 16.38 26.22 24.31
N LYS A 7 16.05 27.11 23.36
CA LYS A 7 15.49 28.45 23.63
C LYS A 7 13.99 28.54 23.43
N ILE A 8 13.37 27.49 22.89
CA ILE A 8 11.91 27.44 22.77
C ILE A 8 11.28 27.43 24.15
N ASN A 9 10.22 28.17 24.30
CA ASN A 9 9.42 28.21 25.52
C ASN A 9 7.96 27.89 25.23
N ASN A 10 7.16 27.71 26.26
CA ASN A 10 5.75 27.42 26.17
C ASN A 10 4.86 28.62 26.58
N ASN A 11 5.37 29.83 26.45
CA ASN A 11 4.69 31.06 26.85
C ASN A 11 3.67 31.49 25.77
N ASN A 12 2.68 30.65 25.50
CA ASN A 12 1.60 30.88 24.55
C ASN A 12 0.26 30.44 25.14
N GLU A 13 -0.86 30.75 24.49
CA GLU A 13 -2.22 30.48 24.97
C GLU A 13 -2.48 29.01 25.30
N LYS A 14 -1.80 28.07 24.63
CA LYS A 14 -1.98 26.63 24.84
C LYS A 14 -0.97 26.02 25.81
N GLY A 15 0.10 26.75 26.20
CA GLY A 15 1.18 26.25 27.03
C GLY A 15 2.03 25.17 26.39
N GLU A 16 2.07 25.12 25.04
CA GLU A 16 2.76 24.10 24.26
C GLU A 16 4.09 24.62 23.69
N TYR A 17 5.03 23.71 23.42
CA TYR A 17 6.29 24.01 22.74
C TYR A 17 6.12 23.85 21.24
N TYR A 18 6.27 24.94 20.48
CA TYR A 18 6.16 24.89 19.02
C TYR A 18 7.56 24.88 18.37
N ILE A 19 7.84 23.84 17.59
CA ILE A 19 9.10 23.75 16.84
C ILE A 19 9.26 24.89 15.84
N THR A 20 8.18 25.47 15.37
CA THR A 20 8.16 26.63 14.45
C THR A 20 8.77 27.88 15.05
N ASP A 21 8.80 28.03 16.38
CA ASP A 21 9.40 29.19 17.05
C ASP A 21 10.92 29.28 16.83
N VAL A 22 11.53 28.16 16.43
CA VAL A 22 12.94 28.12 16.01
C VAL A 22 13.22 29.08 14.85
N ILE A 23 12.25 29.28 13.96
CA ILE A 23 12.40 30.18 12.80
C ILE A 23 12.62 31.62 13.28
N GLU A 24 11.79 32.07 14.23
CA GLU A 24 11.89 33.39 14.83
C GLU A 24 13.21 33.55 15.59
N ILE A 25 13.57 32.58 16.43
CA ILE A 25 14.82 32.58 17.21
C ILE A 25 16.03 32.68 16.28
N LEU A 26 16.09 31.89 15.22
CA LEU A 26 17.20 31.93 14.26
C LEU A 26 17.24 33.23 13.46
N SER A 27 16.09 33.78 13.10
CA SER A 27 15.98 35.05 12.40
C SER A 27 16.50 36.20 13.27
N ASN A 28 16.12 36.23 14.55
CA ASN A 28 16.58 37.25 15.53
C ASN A 28 18.08 37.13 15.80
N GLU A 29 18.66 35.94 15.63
CA GLU A 29 20.14 35.74 15.70
C GLU A 29 20.87 36.08 14.40
N ASN A 30 20.20 36.65 13.41
CA ASN A 30 20.75 36.96 12.07
C ASN A 30 21.30 35.72 11.36
N LYS A 31 20.71 34.53 11.62
CA LYS A 31 21.00 33.29 10.88
C LYS A 31 20.21 33.26 9.59
N LYS A 32 20.80 32.67 8.56
CA LYS A 32 20.13 32.50 7.27
C LYS A 32 19.02 31.43 7.42
N VAL A 33 17.77 31.85 7.27
CA VAL A 33 16.60 31.00 7.16
C VAL A 33 16.09 31.08 5.73
N ILE A 34 15.85 29.92 5.10
CA ILE A 34 15.28 29.83 3.76
C ILE A 34 14.02 28.97 3.80
N SER A 35 13.05 29.30 2.98
CA SER A 35 11.86 28.48 2.76
C SER A 35 12.06 27.60 1.52
N TYR A 36 11.52 26.40 1.56
CA TYR A 36 11.37 25.52 0.41
C TYR A 36 9.89 25.25 0.19
N SER A 37 9.39 25.51 -1.01
CA SER A 37 8.00 25.23 -1.37
C SER A 37 7.92 23.86 -2.00
N LEU A 38 7.09 22.98 -1.44
CA LEU A 38 6.79 21.69 -2.03
C LEU A 38 5.77 21.85 -3.15
N GLU A 39 5.94 21.12 -4.24
CA GLU A 39 4.99 21.07 -5.34
C GLU A 39 3.71 20.33 -4.94
N ASP A 40 3.86 19.23 -4.21
CA ASP A 40 2.74 18.46 -3.67
C ASP A 40 2.59 18.70 -2.16
N SER A 41 1.55 19.44 -1.78
CA SER A 41 1.24 19.74 -0.38
C SER A 41 0.83 18.51 0.43
N MET A 42 0.44 17.41 -0.22
CA MET A 42 0.06 16.16 0.45
C MET A 42 1.25 15.46 1.10
N GLU A 43 2.48 15.74 0.66
CA GLU A 43 3.70 15.17 1.27
C GLU A 43 3.93 15.61 2.72
N ILE A 44 3.38 16.74 3.12
CA ILE A 44 3.50 17.29 4.47
C ILE A 44 2.18 17.30 5.23
N GLN A 45 1.16 16.61 4.72
CA GLN A 45 -0.14 16.55 5.35
C GLN A 45 -0.06 15.88 6.72
N GLY A 46 -0.31 16.64 7.77
CA GLY A 46 -0.45 16.09 9.12
C GLY A 46 -1.74 15.27 9.27
N VAL A 47 -1.69 14.23 10.09
CA VAL A 47 -2.86 13.36 10.38
C VAL A 47 -3.23 13.50 11.85
N ASN A 48 -4.30 14.23 12.13
CA ASN A 48 -4.80 14.49 13.50
C ASN A 48 -6.20 13.90 13.73
N SER A 49 -6.84 13.39 12.68
CA SER A 49 -8.18 12.81 12.75
C SER A 49 -8.30 11.56 11.88
N LYS A 50 -9.33 10.74 12.17
CA LYS A 50 -9.64 9.56 11.34
C LYS A 50 -10.07 9.94 9.92
N VAL A 51 -10.62 11.12 9.73
CA VAL A 51 -10.99 11.65 8.41
C VAL A 51 -9.72 11.94 7.60
N GLU A 52 -8.76 12.65 8.20
CA GLU A 52 -7.47 12.94 7.56
C GLU A 52 -6.69 11.65 7.26
N LEU A 53 -6.70 10.67 8.19
CA LEU A 53 -6.11 9.35 7.95
C LEU A 53 -6.71 8.68 6.71
N ALA A 54 -8.03 8.68 6.59
CA ALA A 54 -8.71 8.10 5.42
C ALA A 54 -8.34 8.80 4.11
N LEU A 55 -8.21 10.14 4.12
CA LEU A 55 -7.78 10.91 2.96
C LEU A 55 -6.34 10.58 2.56
N VAL A 56 -5.41 10.56 3.51
CA VAL A 56 -4.00 10.22 3.23
C VAL A 56 -3.88 8.78 2.72
N SER A 57 -4.58 7.82 3.34
CA SER A 57 -4.60 6.43 2.88
C SER A 57 -5.14 6.30 1.45
N LYS A 58 -6.15 7.10 1.08
CA LYS A 58 -6.66 7.13 -0.30
C LYS A 58 -5.58 7.62 -1.27
N VAL A 59 -4.88 8.71 -0.94
CA VAL A 59 -3.82 9.26 -1.80
C VAL A 59 -2.69 8.25 -2.01
N LEU A 60 -2.24 7.58 -0.94
CA LEU A 60 -1.20 6.55 -1.04
C LEU A 60 -1.65 5.39 -1.94
N ARG A 61 -2.87 4.91 -1.76
CA ARG A 61 -3.45 3.86 -2.64
C ARG A 61 -3.51 4.30 -4.10
N GLU A 62 -3.94 5.52 -4.38
CA GLU A 62 -4.01 6.06 -5.74
C GLU A 62 -2.61 6.14 -6.38
N ARG A 63 -1.59 6.55 -5.63
CA ARG A 63 -0.19 6.58 -6.10
C ARG A 63 0.30 5.16 -6.42
N LYS A 64 0.10 4.19 -5.50
CA LYS A 64 0.49 2.79 -5.71
C LYS A 64 -0.19 2.20 -6.95
N ASN A 65 -1.50 2.36 -7.06
CA ASN A 65 -2.27 1.82 -8.17
C ASN A 65 -1.87 2.47 -9.51
N THR A 66 -1.58 3.77 -9.52
CA THR A 66 -1.07 4.46 -10.71
C THR A 66 0.29 3.91 -11.14
N SER A 67 1.22 3.76 -10.22
CA SER A 67 2.54 3.18 -10.53
C SER A 67 2.43 1.76 -11.11
N LEU A 68 1.58 0.90 -10.53
CA LEU A 68 1.34 -0.44 -11.07
C LEU A 68 0.78 -0.43 -12.50
N MET A 69 -0.15 0.48 -12.79
CA MET A 69 -0.69 0.63 -14.15
C MET A 69 0.37 1.14 -15.14
N GLU A 70 1.22 2.06 -14.74
CA GLU A 70 2.36 2.53 -15.54
C GLU A 70 3.37 1.41 -15.83
N ASP A 71 3.53 0.47 -14.89
CA ASP A 71 4.36 -0.72 -15.04
C ASP A 71 3.71 -1.84 -15.87
N GLY A 72 2.46 -1.65 -16.32
CA GLY A 72 1.76 -2.56 -17.23
C GLY A 72 0.77 -3.52 -16.55
N VAL A 73 0.40 -3.29 -15.30
CA VAL A 73 -0.68 -4.03 -14.61
C VAL A 73 -2.04 -3.47 -15.03
N ILE A 74 -3.01 -4.33 -15.20
CA ILE A 74 -4.39 -3.95 -15.57
C ILE A 74 -5.26 -3.90 -14.31
N LEU A 75 -5.62 -2.72 -13.84
CA LEU A 75 -6.60 -2.53 -12.76
C LEU A 75 -7.96 -2.17 -13.37
N ILE A 76 -8.96 -3.05 -13.24
CA ILE A 76 -10.32 -2.82 -13.80
C ILE A 76 -11.01 -1.66 -13.09
N ASP A 77 -10.86 -1.58 -11.77
CA ASP A 77 -11.33 -0.45 -10.95
C ASP A 77 -10.27 -0.10 -9.88
N PRO A 78 -9.38 0.85 -10.18
CA PRO A 78 -8.34 1.24 -9.24
C PRO A 78 -8.87 1.79 -7.91
N ALA A 79 -10.09 2.29 -7.86
CA ALA A 79 -10.66 2.85 -6.64
C ALA A 79 -11.01 1.78 -5.60
N THR A 80 -11.27 0.55 -6.04
CA THR A 80 -11.66 -0.58 -5.19
C THR A 80 -10.56 -1.64 -5.03
N ALA A 81 -9.39 -1.44 -5.65
CA ALA A 81 -8.21 -2.28 -5.44
C ALA A 81 -7.41 -1.77 -4.24
N TYR A 82 -7.24 -2.60 -3.21
CA TYR A 82 -6.48 -2.31 -2.00
C TYR A 82 -5.17 -3.09 -2.04
N ILE A 83 -4.09 -2.40 -2.39
CA ILE A 83 -2.77 -3.00 -2.63
C ILE A 83 -1.75 -2.29 -1.76
N ASP A 84 -1.08 -3.05 -0.87
CA ASP A 84 -0.03 -2.53 0.00
C ASP A 84 1.22 -2.13 -0.81
N ASP A 85 2.05 -1.25 -0.26
CA ASP A 85 3.16 -0.64 -0.98
C ASP A 85 4.25 -1.66 -1.38
N GLU A 86 4.49 -2.66 -0.54
CA GLU A 86 5.47 -3.73 -0.76
C GLU A 86 5.07 -4.72 -1.86
N VAL A 87 3.79 -4.82 -2.20
CA VAL A 87 3.26 -5.77 -3.19
C VAL A 87 3.85 -5.52 -4.57
N LYS A 88 4.28 -6.59 -5.23
CA LYS A 88 4.79 -6.58 -6.61
C LYS A 88 3.87 -7.36 -7.51
N ILE A 89 3.61 -6.83 -8.70
CA ILE A 89 2.72 -7.46 -9.69
C ILE A 89 3.38 -7.39 -11.06
N GLY A 90 3.43 -8.53 -11.74
CA GLY A 90 3.96 -8.63 -13.10
C GLY A 90 3.04 -8.03 -14.15
N ARG A 91 3.60 -7.74 -15.31
CA ARG A 91 2.91 -7.12 -16.47
C ARG A 91 1.77 -8.00 -16.97
N ASP A 92 0.79 -7.36 -17.58
CA ASP A 92 -0.38 -8.00 -18.18
C ASP A 92 -1.23 -8.82 -17.18
N THR A 93 -0.93 -8.72 -15.87
CA THR A 93 -1.79 -9.27 -14.82
C THR A 93 -2.98 -8.35 -14.59
N THR A 94 -4.18 -8.94 -14.54
CA THR A 94 -5.44 -8.23 -14.36
C THR A 94 -5.96 -8.37 -12.93
N ILE A 95 -6.17 -7.23 -12.27
CA ILE A 95 -6.75 -7.13 -10.95
C ILE A 95 -8.19 -6.61 -11.06
N TYR A 96 -9.13 -7.41 -10.61
CA TYR A 96 -10.54 -7.07 -10.63
C TYR A 96 -10.99 -6.24 -9.41
N PRO A 97 -12.21 -5.67 -9.42
CA PRO A 97 -12.69 -4.86 -8.30
C PRO A 97 -12.74 -5.61 -6.98
N ASN A 98 -12.54 -4.89 -5.88
CA ASN A 98 -12.60 -5.43 -4.51
C ASN A 98 -11.55 -6.53 -4.21
N VAL A 99 -10.41 -6.46 -4.85
CA VAL A 99 -9.24 -7.27 -4.52
C VAL A 99 -8.43 -6.59 -3.41
N THR A 100 -7.89 -7.41 -2.49
CA THR A 100 -7.00 -6.96 -1.42
C THR A 100 -5.70 -7.74 -1.46
N LEU A 101 -4.57 -7.06 -1.66
CA LEU A 101 -3.23 -7.63 -1.69
C LEU A 101 -2.39 -6.99 -0.59
N GLN A 102 -1.82 -7.81 0.29
CA GLN A 102 -1.19 -7.33 1.52
C GLN A 102 0.19 -7.94 1.76
N GLY A 103 1.00 -7.21 2.52
CA GLY A 103 2.30 -7.65 2.99
C GLY A 103 3.29 -7.90 1.87
N ASP A 104 4.18 -8.90 2.05
CA ASP A 104 5.21 -9.27 1.08
C ASP A 104 4.64 -10.21 -0.01
N THR A 105 3.61 -9.73 -0.72
CA THR A 105 2.95 -10.50 -1.79
C THR A 105 3.59 -10.19 -3.14
N GLU A 106 3.95 -11.24 -3.87
CA GLU A 106 4.43 -11.16 -5.24
C GLU A 106 3.48 -11.91 -6.19
N ILE A 107 3.07 -11.28 -7.28
CA ILE A 107 2.25 -11.89 -8.33
C ILE A 107 3.00 -11.79 -9.66
N GLY A 108 3.10 -12.88 -10.38
CA GLY A 108 3.75 -12.97 -11.69
C GLY A 108 2.95 -12.31 -12.81
N GLU A 109 3.32 -12.62 -14.04
CA GLU A 109 2.74 -12.04 -15.26
C GLU A 109 1.50 -12.81 -15.75
N ASN A 110 0.67 -12.16 -16.56
CA ASN A 110 -0.48 -12.76 -17.26
C ASN A 110 -1.47 -13.50 -16.33
N SER A 111 -1.58 -13.08 -15.08
CA SER A 111 -2.49 -13.67 -14.10
C SER A 111 -3.81 -12.91 -14.00
N GLU A 112 -4.86 -13.57 -13.53
CA GLU A 112 -6.18 -12.97 -13.29
C GLU A 112 -6.56 -13.11 -11.82
N ILE A 113 -6.62 -12.00 -11.10
CA ILE A 113 -7.04 -11.95 -9.70
C ILE A 113 -8.44 -11.35 -9.64
N LEU A 114 -9.43 -12.22 -9.52
CA LEU A 114 -10.85 -11.86 -9.63
C LEU A 114 -11.39 -11.26 -8.33
N SER A 115 -12.54 -10.62 -8.46
CA SER A 115 -13.18 -9.87 -7.37
C SER A 115 -13.35 -10.68 -6.08
N GLY A 116 -13.16 -10.00 -4.94
CA GLY A 116 -13.29 -10.61 -3.63
C GLY A 116 -12.12 -11.48 -3.19
N THR A 117 -11.07 -11.56 -3.99
CA THR A 117 -9.84 -12.28 -3.64
C THR A 117 -9.01 -11.48 -2.65
N ARG A 118 -8.47 -12.16 -1.64
CA ARG A 118 -7.51 -11.62 -0.67
C ARG A 118 -6.25 -12.46 -0.66
N ILE A 119 -5.10 -11.83 -0.85
CA ILE A 119 -3.79 -12.50 -0.84
C ILE A 119 -2.88 -11.78 0.16
N ILE A 120 -2.23 -12.53 1.03
CA ILE A 120 -1.38 -12.02 2.11
C ILE A 120 -0.07 -12.79 2.12
N ASP A 121 1.08 -12.10 2.14
CA ASP A 121 2.42 -12.66 2.31
C ASP A 121 2.67 -13.91 1.46
N SER A 122 2.23 -13.89 0.20
CA SER A 122 2.20 -15.06 -0.68
C SER A 122 2.90 -14.81 -2.01
N LYS A 123 3.42 -15.90 -2.60
CA LYS A 123 4.06 -15.87 -3.90
C LYS A 123 3.21 -16.60 -4.94
N ILE A 124 2.71 -15.83 -5.88
CA ILE A 124 1.89 -16.29 -7.00
C ILE A 124 2.73 -16.15 -8.27
N TYR A 125 2.92 -17.24 -9.00
CA TYR A 125 3.69 -17.21 -10.23
C TYR A 125 2.81 -16.80 -11.43
N ASP A 126 3.25 -17.12 -12.65
CA ASP A 126 2.64 -16.64 -13.88
C ASP A 126 1.39 -17.45 -14.29
N ASN A 127 0.50 -16.81 -15.06
CA ASN A 127 -0.68 -17.44 -15.67
C ASN A 127 -1.61 -18.08 -14.64
N VAL A 128 -1.69 -17.52 -13.43
CA VAL A 128 -2.54 -18.02 -12.34
C VAL A 128 -3.89 -17.32 -12.37
N ARG A 129 -4.98 -18.08 -12.13
CA ARG A 129 -6.32 -17.53 -11.99
C ARG A 129 -6.87 -17.80 -10.60
N ILE A 130 -7.26 -16.77 -9.88
CA ILE A 130 -7.80 -16.85 -8.51
C ILE A 130 -9.13 -16.12 -8.43
N GLU A 131 -10.15 -16.78 -7.93
CA GLU A 131 -11.49 -16.22 -7.81
C GLU A 131 -12.00 -16.28 -6.37
N SER A 132 -12.42 -15.14 -5.81
CA SER A 132 -13.14 -14.99 -4.53
C SER A 132 -12.57 -15.86 -3.41
N SER A 133 -11.26 -15.94 -3.28
CA SER A 133 -10.56 -16.87 -2.37
C SER A 133 -9.59 -16.13 -1.46
N VAL A 134 -9.20 -16.76 -0.36
CA VAL A 134 -8.21 -16.26 0.61
C VAL A 134 -6.94 -17.11 0.50
N ILE A 135 -5.80 -16.44 0.38
CA ILE A 135 -4.48 -17.08 0.26
C ILE A 135 -3.53 -16.42 1.23
N GLU A 136 -2.96 -17.19 2.14
CA GLU A 136 -2.10 -16.70 3.20
C GLU A 136 -0.78 -17.48 3.22
N GLU A 137 0.34 -16.76 3.29
CA GLU A 137 1.71 -17.29 3.43
C GLU A 137 1.97 -18.54 2.56
N SER A 138 1.52 -18.51 1.30
CA SER A 138 1.48 -19.67 0.40
C SER A 138 2.26 -19.44 -0.88
N ILE A 139 2.61 -20.55 -1.55
CA ILE A 139 3.25 -20.55 -2.86
C ILE A 139 2.30 -21.19 -3.88
N VAL A 140 2.04 -20.48 -4.97
CA VAL A 140 1.18 -20.92 -6.07
C VAL A 140 1.98 -20.87 -7.37
N GLU A 141 2.31 -22.04 -7.92
CA GLU A 141 3.13 -22.14 -9.14
C GLU A 141 2.32 -21.81 -10.41
N ASN A 142 2.98 -21.82 -11.57
CA ASN A 142 2.42 -21.39 -12.84
C ASN A 142 1.15 -22.16 -13.25
N GLY A 143 0.24 -21.45 -13.89
CA GLY A 143 -0.95 -22.04 -14.51
C GLY A 143 -1.98 -22.61 -13.55
N VAL A 144 -1.83 -22.36 -12.24
CA VAL A 144 -2.78 -22.82 -11.22
C VAL A 144 -4.08 -22.05 -11.31
N THR A 145 -5.20 -22.75 -11.08
CA THR A 145 -6.52 -22.12 -10.95
C THR A 145 -7.12 -22.41 -9.58
N ILE A 146 -7.66 -21.37 -8.91
CA ILE A 146 -8.18 -21.44 -7.54
C ILE A 146 -9.56 -20.80 -7.47
N GLY A 147 -10.46 -21.49 -6.82
CA GLY A 147 -11.72 -20.92 -6.41
C GLY A 147 -12.96 -21.36 -7.17
N PRO A 148 -14.09 -20.71 -6.90
CA PRO A 148 -14.26 -19.68 -5.87
C PRO A 148 -14.37 -20.24 -4.45
N TYR A 149 -14.15 -19.36 -3.46
CA TYR A 149 -14.32 -19.65 -2.02
C TYR A 149 -13.36 -20.71 -1.49
N ALA A 150 -12.15 -20.78 -2.03
CA ALA A 150 -11.08 -21.59 -1.45
C ALA A 150 -10.32 -20.78 -0.38
N HIS A 151 -9.73 -21.49 0.60
CA HIS A 151 -8.84 -20.92 1.59
C HIS A 151 -7.52 -21.73 1.63
N LEU A 152 -6.46 -21.13 1.12
CA LEU A 152 -5.10 -21.65 1.27
C LEU A 152 -4.51 -21.11 2.56
N ARG A 153 -4.31 -22.00 3.53
CA ARG A 153 -3.68 -21.67 4.80
C ARG A 153 -2.16 -21.53 4.68
N PRO A 154 -1.51 -20.90 5.68
CA PRO A 154 -0.06 -20.73 5.70
C PRO A 154 0.71 -22.02 5.41
N LYS A 155 1.76 -21.88 4.58
CA LYS A 155 2.65 -22.95 4.11
C LYS A 155 2.05 -23.90 3.07
N SER A 156 0.90 -23.59 2.50
CA SER A 156 0.38 -24.32 1.34
C SER A 156 1.28 -24.09 0.12
N HIS A 157 1.50 -25.13 -0.68
CA HIS A 157 2.28 -25.07 -1.90
C HIS A 157 1.56 -25.81 -3.03
N LEU A 158 0.98 -25.06 -3.94
CA LEU A 158 0.33 -25.60 -5.14
C LEU A 158 1.34 -25.68 -6.28
N LYS A 159 1.49 -26.88 -6.82
CA LYS A 159 2.37 -27.14 -7.96
C LYS A 159 1.75 -26.71 -9.28
N GLU A 160 2.56 -26.63 -10.32
CA GLU A 160 2.14 -26.18 -11.65
C GLU A 160 0.87 -26.85 -12.15
N ASN A 161 -0.02 -26.05 -12.74
CA ASN A 161 -1.27 -26.49 -13.36
C ASN A 161 -2.27 -27.20 -12.41
N VAL A 162 -2.11 -27.10 -11.12
CA VAL A 162 -3.08 -27.60 -10.15
C VAL A 162 -4.39 -26.82 -10.25
N HIS A 163 -5.50 -27.53 -10.13
CA HIS A 163 -6.83 -26.93 -10.02
C HIS A 163 -7.41 -27.17 -8.63
N ILE A 164 -7.70 -26.08 -7.92
CA ILE A 164 -8.42 -26.08 -6.64
C ILE A 164 -9.86 -25.65 -6.91
N GLY A 165 -10.80 -26.53 -6.61
CA GLY A 165 -12.23 -26.24 -6.77
C GLY A 165 -12.78 -25.31 -5.70
N ASN A 166 -14.09 -25.14 -5.73
CA ASN A 166 -14.80 -24.29 -4.77
C ASN A 166 -14.91 -24.94 -3.38
N PHE A 167 -14.91 -24.08 -2.34
CA PHE A 167 -15.02 -24.48 -0.92
C PHE A 167 -13.93 -25.44 -0.45
N VAL A 168 -12.74 -25.38 -1.02
CA VAL A 168 -11.58 -26.16 -0.58
C VAL A 168 -10.80 -25.39 0.46
N GLU A 169 -10.39 -26.05 1.53
CA GLU A 169 -9.46 -25.57 2.53
C GLU A 169 -8.23 -26.50 2.59
N THR A 170 -7.00 -25.93 2.63
CA THR A 170 -5.73 -26.69 2.63
C THR A 170 -4.95 -26.46 3.91
#